data_2c3ed1f76c057af22c8092fbc5c492ff
#
_entry.id   2c3ed1f76c057af22c8092fbc5c492ff
#
_cell.length_a   1.000
_cell.length_b   1.000
_cell.length_c   1.000
_cell.angle_alpha   90.00
_cell.angle_beta   90.00
_cell.angle_gamma   90.00
#
_symmetry.space_group_name_H-M   'P 1'
#
loop_
_entity.id
_entity.type
_entity.pdbx_description
1 polymer ?
#
loop_
_entity_poly.entity_id
_entity_poly.type
_entity_poly.pdbx_seq_one_letter_code
_entity_poly.pdbx_strand_id
1 'polypeptide(L)'
;VNKETAEQLARTAALEAVKEFEKSQKKNKRVKIFQNAKKLMENYNRICQSVQEGVSELSDVDDGEELEELSAEDIYINSIIKSKLRSIVMIAHIDKCLKLLEDEMIRKEWSEKYEAFKSFYLERNTQEDIAVRFDTTDRTIRRWISELTDILSVYLFGADAIMLD
;
A
#
# COMPACT_ATOMS: atom_id res chain seq x y z
N VAL A 1 -6.89 42.08 33.61
CA VAL A 1 -7.02 41.48 32.26
C VAL A 1 -8.44 41.75 31.80
N ASN A 2 -8.57 42.51 30.72
CA ASN A 2 -9.88 42.89 30.18
C ASN A 2 -10.58 41.63 29.64
N LYS A 3 -11.89 41.47 29.87
CA LYS A 3 -12.69 40.30 29.49
C LYS A 3 -12.56 39.97 27.97
N GLU A 4 -12.41 41.02 27.15
CA GLU A 4 -12.20 40.96 25.71
C GLU A 4 -10.83 40.34 25.31
N THR A 5 -9.79 40.63 26.09
CA THR A 5 -8.44 40.05 25.90
C THR A 5 -8.39 38.56 26.25
N ALA A 6 -9.14 38.16 27.30
CA ALA A 6 -9.24 36.76 27.69
C ALA A 6 -10.00 35.91 26.66
N GLU A 7 -11.07 36.45 26.05
CA GLU A 7 -11.80 35.80 24.97
C GLU A 7 -10.98 35.65 23.67
N GLN A 8 -10.18 36.67 23.34
CA GLN A 8 -9.28 36.60 22.17
C GLN A 8 -8.18 35.55 22.38
N LEU A 9 -7.58 35.49 23.57
CA LEU A 9 -6.58 34.50 23.93
C LEU A 9 -7.17 33.06 23.87
N ALA A 10 -8.38 32.88 24.40
CA ALA A 10 -9.06 31.59 24.35
C ALA A 10 -9.38 31.13 22.92
N ARG A 11 -9.82 32.06 22.06
CA ARG A 11 -10.06 31.77 20.63
C ARG A 11 -8.78 31.39 19.90
N THR A 12 -7.69 32.13 20.14
CA THR A 12 -6.40 31.84 19.50
C THR A 12 -5.87 30.47 19.92
N ALA A 13 -5.91 30.18 21.22
CA ALA A 13 -5.51 28.86 21.74
C ALA A 13 -6.36 27.71 21.19
N ALA A 14 -7.67 27.91 21.06
CA ALA A 14 -8.56 26.90 20.46
C ALA A 14 -8.25 26.67 18.99
N LEU A 15 -7.98 27.73 18.21
CA LEU A 15 -7.61 27.61 16.80
C LEU A 15 -6.26 26.92 16.61
N GLU A 16 -5.28 27.21 17.47
CA GLU A 16 -3.98 26.53 17.45
C GLU A 16 -4.12 25.04 17.79
N ALA A 17 -4.90 24.72 18.82
CA ALA A 17 -5.15 23.34 19.21
C ALA A 17 -5.85 22.54 18.08
N VAL A 18 -6.82 23.14 17.36
CA VAL A 18 -7.47 22.51 16.21
C VAL A 18 -6.47 22.29 15.08
N LYS A 19 -5.62 23.28 14.76
CA LYS A 19 -4.59 23.13 13.71
C LYS A 19 -3.57 22.05 14.05
N GLU A 20 -3.12 21.98 15.29
CA GLU A 20 -2.20 20.93 15.75
C GLU A 20 -2.85 19.54 15.68
N PHE A 21 -4.12 19.43 16.08
CA PHE A 21 -4.87 18.19 15.97
C PHE A 21 -5.02 17.73 14.52
N GLU A 22 -5.43 18.63 13.61
CA GLU A 22 -5.52 18.32 12.18
C GLU A 22 -4.18 17.90 11.59
N LYS A 23 -3.08 18.58 11.93
CA LYS A 23 -1.74 18.22 11.50
C LYS A 23 -1.31 16.84 12.01
N SER A 24 -1.63 16.52 13.26
CA SER A 24 -1.38 15.20 13.85
C SER A 24 -2.19 14.12 13.14
N GLN A 25 -3.47 14.34 12.85
CA GLN A 25 -4.34 13.41 12.14
C GLN A 25 -3.83 13.14 10.71
N LYS A 26 -3.44 14.18 9.97
CA LYS A 26 -2.83 14.05 8.64
C LYS A 26 -1.55 13.22 8.69
N LYS A 27 -0.66 13.49 9.64
CA LYS A 27 0.57 12.72 9.82
C LYS A 27 0.29 11.25 10.12
N ASN A 28 -0.64 10.98 11.02
CA ASN A 28 -1.03 9.61 11.38
C ASN A 28 -1.64 8.87 10.18
N LYS A 29 -2.48 9.53 9.38
CA LYS A 29 -3.04 8.96 8.15
C LYS A 29 -1.96 8.59 7.15
N ARG A 30 -0.97 9.45 6.92
CA ARG A 30 0.15 9.17 6.00
C ARG A 30 1.00 7.99 6.47
N VAL A 31 1.34 7.95 7.77
CA VAL A 31 2.08 6.81 8.35
C VAL A 31 1.32 5.50 8.14
N LYS A 32 -0.01 5.51 8.36
CA LYS A 32 -0.86 4.34 8.15
C LYS A 32 -0.89 3.90 6.69
N ILE A 33 -0.98 4.84 5.74
CA ILE A 33 -0.96 4.54 4.30
C ILE A 33 0.38 3.95 3.88
N PHE A 34 1.49 4.52 4.32
CA PHE A 34 2.81 3.94 4.09
C PHE A 34 2.92 2.51 4.63
N GLN A 35 2.47 2.27 5.86
CA GLN A 35 2.47 0.94 6.46
C GLN A 35 1.57 -0.03 5.70
N ASN A 36 0.45 0.42 5.14
CA ASN A 36 -0.41 -0.39 4.30
C ASN A 36 0.28 -0.76 2.97
N ALA A 37 0.96 0.18 2.31
CA ALA A 37 1.74 -0.10 1.11
C ALA A 37 2.86 -1.12 1.38
N LYS A 38 3.61 -0.92 2.46
CA LYS A 38 4.64 -1.87 2.91
C LYS A 38 4.07 -3.25 3.15
N LYS A 39 2.96 -3.36 3.88
CA LYS A 39 2.30 -4.64 4.19
C LYS A 39 1.77 -5.34 2.94
N LEU A 40 1.24 -4.59 1.96
CA LEU A 40 0.84 -5.14 0.67
C LEU A 40 2.04 -5.74 -0.07
N MET A 41 3.15 -5.03 -0.13
CA MET A 41 4.36 -5.51 -0.82
C MET A 41 4.99 -6.72 -0.11
N GLU A 42 5.03 -6.74 1.21
CA GLU A 42 5.52 -7.88 2.01
C GLU A 42 4.69 -9.16 1.76
N ASN A 43 3.41 -9.02 1.44
CA ASN A 43 2.50 -10.14 1.18
C ASN A 43 2.23 -10.39 -0.32
N TYR A 44 2.74 -9.56 -1.22
CA TYR A 44 2.46 -9.60 -2.65
C TYR A 44 2.65 -11.00 -3.24
N ASN A 45 3.81 -11.63 -3.01
CA ASN A 45 4.10 -12.96 -3.56
C ASN A 45 3.16 -14.05 -3.02
N ARG A 46 2.75 -13.95 -1.75
CA ARG A 46 1.78 -14.90 -1.16
C ARG A 46 0.40 -14.74 -1.76
N ILE A 47 -0.01 -13.50 -2.03
CA ILE A 47 -1.29 -13.20 -2.65
C ILE A 47 -1.29 -13.69 -4.10
N CYS A 48 -0.21 -13.45 -4.87
CA CYS A 48 -0.04 -13.97 -6.21
C CYS A 48 -0.14 -15.50 -6.27
N GLN A 49 0.57 -16.20 -5.37
CA GLN A 49 0.51 -17.64 -5.28
C GLN A 49 -0.91 -18.14 -4.96
N SER A 50 -1.57 -17.54 -3.98
CA SER A 50 -2.95 -17.86 -3.61
C SER A 50 -3.94 -17.71 -4.77
N VAL A 51 -3.74 -16.70 -5.62
CA VAL A 51 -4.58 -16.47 -6.81
C VAL A 51 -4.30 -17.51 -7.89
N GLN A 52 -3.03 -17.81 -8.16
CA GLN A 52 -2.65 -18.81 -9.17
C GLN A 52 -3.19 -20.21 -8.83
N GLU A 53 -3.09 -20.61 -7.58
CA GLU A 53 -3.62 -21.91 -7.11
C GLU A 53 -5.15 -21.94 -7.12
N GLY A 54 -5.81 -20.79 -6.95
CA GLY A 54 -7.27 -20.70 -6.90
C GLY A 54 -7.98 -20.51 -8.23
N VAL A 55 -7.29 -20.10 -9.29
CA VAL A 55 -7.90 -19.90 -10.63
C VAL A 55 -8.31 -21.23 -11.25
N SER A 56 -7.58 -22.31 -10.99
CA SER A 56 -7.95 -23.66 -11.46
C SER A 56 -9.28 -24.17 -10.86
N GLU A 57 -9.65 -23.71 -9.66
CA GLU A 57 -10.91 -24.08 -9.00
C GLU A 57 -12.09 -23.22 -9.46
N LEU A 58 -11.85 -22.01 -9.99
CA LEU A 58 -12.88 -21.09 -10.46
C LEU A 58 -13.42 -21.46 -11.86
N SER A 59 -12.68 -22.22 -12.64
CA SER A 59 -13.11 -22.65 -13.99
C SER A 59 -14.21 -23.70 -13.97
N ASP A 60 -14.48 -24.33 -12.83
CA ASP A 60 -15.48 -25.37 -12.66
C ASP A 60 -16.81 -24.83 -12.06
N VAL A 61 -16.93 -23.52 -11.84
CA VAL A 61 -18.18 -22.91 -11.35
C VAL A 61 -19.06 -22.56 -12.54
N ASP A 62 -20.06 -23.42 -12.78
CA ASP A 62 -21.10 -23.25 -13.79
C ASP A 62 -22.00 -22.04 -13.48
N ASP A 63 -22.18 -21.14 -14.45
CA ASP A 63 -22.95 -19.88 -14.33
C ASP A 63 -24.48 -20.08 -14.35
N GLY A 64 -24.99 -21.21 -13.90
CA GLY A 64 -26.36 -21.60 -14.15
C GLY A 64 -27.14 -22.18 -12.98
N GLU A 65 -27.20 -21.54 -11.81
CA GLU A 65 -28.18 -21.96 -10.80
C GLU A 65 -29.03 -20.80 -10.27
N GLU A 66 -30.35 -21.02 -10.47
CA GLU A 66 -31.46 -20.27 -9.90
C GLU A 66 -31.31 -20.13 -8.39
N LEU A 67 -31.87 -19.03 -7.85
CA LEU A 67 -31.96 -18.67 -6.42
C LEU A 67 -32.70 -19.75 -5.60
N GLU A 68 -32.10 -20.92 -5.41
CA GLU A 68 -32.47 -21.84 -4.35
C GLU A 68 -31.81 -21.38 -3.03
N GLU A 69 -32.48 -21.64 -1.89
CA GLU A 69 -31.93 -21.33 -0.55
C GLU A 69 -30.53 -21.91 -0.40
N LEU A 70 -29.52 -21.02 -0.47
CA LEU A 70 -28.12 -21.37 -0.35
C LEU A 70 -27.87 -21.99 1.02
N SER A 71 -27.24 -23.16 1.05
CA SER A 71 -26.77 -23.79 2.29
C SER A 71 -25.67 -22.95 2.94
N ALA A 72 -25.41 -23.16 4.23
CA ALA A 72 -24.31 -22.47 4.93
C ALA A 72 -22.95 -22.75 4.27
N GLU A 73 -22.76 -23.93 3.66
CA GLU A 73 -21.55 -24.32 2.92
C GLU A 73 -21.42 -23.52 1.63
N ASP A 74 -22.52 -23.32 0.88
CA ASP A 74 -22.53 -22.53 -0.35
C ASP A 74 -22.21 -21.05 -0.06
N ILE A 75 -22.73 -20.49 1.03
CA ILE A 75 -22.40 -19.13 1.48
C ILE A 75 -20.91 -19.01 1.80
N TYR A 76 -20.32 -20.01 2.45
CA TYR A 76 -18.90 -20.04 2.79
C TYR A 76 -18.04 -20.12 1.52
N ILE A 77 -18.35 -21.02 0.58
CA ILE A 77 -17.65 -21.17 -0.71
C ILE A 77 -17.73 -19.87 -1.51
N ASN A 78 -18.92 -19.28 -1.63
CA ASN A 78 -19.11 -17.99 -2.31
C ASN A 78 -18.30 -16.86 -1.68
N SER A 79 -18.13 -16.85 -0.36
CA SER A 79 -17.30 -15.85 0.32
C SER A 79 -15.80 -16.01 -0.01
N ILE A 80 -15.31 -17.25 -0.15
CA ILE A 80 -13.94 -17.54 -0.57
C ILE A 80 -13.72 -17.08 -2.02
N ILE A 81 -14.65 -17.41 -2.94
CA ILE A 81 -14.59 -17.01 -4.35
C ILE A 81 -14.53 -15.49 -4.46
N LYS A 82 -15.40 -14.75 -3.75
CA LYS A 82 -15.38 -13.28 -3.73
C LYS A 82 -14.08 -12.71 -3.17
N SER A 83 -13.47 -13.36 -2.18
CA SER A 83 -12.17 -12.98 -1.63
C SER A 83 -11.04 -13.17 -2.65
N LYS A 84 -11.04 -14.28 -3.39
CA LYS A 84 -10.07 -14.55 -4.49
C LYS A 84 -10.23 -13.54 -5.62
N LEU A 85 -11.46 -13.22 -6.04
CA LEU A 85 -11.72 -12.20 -7.07
C LEU A 85 -11.20 -10.82 -6.64
N ARG A 86 -11.40 -10.42 -5.39
CA ARG A 86 -10.84 -9.17 -4.85
C ARG A 86 -9.31 -9.19 -4.88
N SER A 87 -8.69 -10.32 -4.58
CA SER A 87 -7.24 -10.49 -4.63
C SER A 87 -6.71 -10.35 -6.07
N ILE A 88 -7.40 -10.90 -7.07
CA ILE A 88 -7.05 -10.73 -8.50
C ILE A 88 -7.07 -9.26 -8.89
N VAL A 89 -8.14 -8.53 -8.55
CA VAL A 89 -8.25 -7.10 -8.86
C VAL A 89 -7.15 -6.30 -8.14
N MET A 90 -6.85 -6.63 -6.89
CA MET A 90 -5.81 -5.98 -6.11
C MET A 90 -4.42 -6.21 -6.72
N ILE A 91 -4.10 -7.45 -7.14
CA ILE A 91 -2.82 -7.76 -7.80
C ILE A 91 -2.70 -6.99 -9.11
N ALA A 92 -3.72 -6.99 -9.95
CA ALA A 92 -3.71 -6.24 -11.20
C ALA A 92 -3.48 -4.73 -10.98
N HIS A 93 -4.06 -4.17 -9.91
CA HIS A 93 -3.81 -2.79 -9.52
C HIS A 93 -2.38 -2.56 -9.04
N ILE A 94 -1.86 -3.45 -8.19
CA ILE A 94 -0.46 -3.38 -7.71
C ILE A 94 0.52 -3.47 -8.88
N ASP A 95 0.33 -4.41 -9.80
CA ASP A 95 1.19 -4.59 -10.98
C ASP A 95 1.24 -3.34 -11.84
N LYS A 96 0.08 -2.70 -12.05
CA LYS A 96 0.01 -1.43 -12.76
C LYS A 96 0.77 -0.32 -12.01
N CYS A 97 0.64 -0.25 -10.70
CA CYS A 97 1.35 0.74 -9.88
C CYS A 97 2.87 0.49 -9.88
N LEU A 98 3.30 -0.77 -9.84
CA LEU A 98 4.71 -1.14 -9.96
C LEU A 98 5.29 -0.72 -11.31
N LYS A 99 4.53 -0.91 -12.40
CA LYS A 99 4.96 -0.45 -13.72
C LYS A 99 5.09 1.06 -13.79
N LEU A 100 4.16 1.81 -13.22
CA LEU A 100 4.25 3.27 -13.13
C LEU A 100 5.46 3.73 -12.31
N LEU A 101 5.75 3.04 -11.21
CA LEU A 101 6.93 3.29 -10.39
C LEU A 101 8.23 3.04 -11.17
N GLU A 102 8.31 1.90 -11.88
CA GLU A 102 9.45 1.59 -12.75
C GLU A 102 9.69 2.67 -13.79
N ASP A 103 8.64 3.06 -14.52
CA ASP A 103 8.70 4.09 -15.56
C ASP A 103 9.14 5.46 -14.98
N GLU A 104 8.69 5.80 -13.76
CA GLU A 104 9.14 7.01 -13.07
C GLU A 104 10.63 6.95 -12.70
N MET A 105 11.10 5.79 -12.20
CA MET A 105 12.50 5.62 -11.83
C MET A 105 13.42 5.65 -13.04
N ILE A 106 12.99 5.10 -14.17
CA ILE A 106 13.73 5.21 -15.45
C ILE A 106 13.86 6.67 -15.87
N ARG A 107 12.77 7.45 -15.84
CA ARG A 107 12.80 8.89 -16.18
C ARG A 107 13.69 9.73 -15.27
N LYS A 108 13.84 9.32 -14.02
CA LYS A 108 14.72 9.99 -13.03
C LYS A 108 16.16 9.49 -13.05
N GLU A 109 16.48 8.54 -13.91
CA GLU A 109 17.78 7.85 -13.92
C GLU A 109 18.10 7.13 -12.59
N TRP A 110 17.07 6.65 -11.89
CA TRP A 110 17.16 5.95 -10.60
C TRP A 110 16.82 4.46 -10.73
N SER A 111 17.08 3.86 -11.87
CA SER A 111 16.78 2.45 -12.16
C SER A 111 17.36 1.48 -11.13
N GLU A 112 18.56 1.80 -10.59
CA GLU A 112 19.19 1.00 -9.54
C GLU A 112 18.33 0.91 -8.27
N LYS A 113 17.67 2.01 -7.90
CA LYS A 113 16.76 2.01 -6.74
C LYS A 113 15.57 1.08 -6.97
N TYR A 114 15.02 1.08 -8.19
CA TYR A 114 13.92 0.20 -8.54
C TYR A 114 14.36 -1.27 -8.55
N GLU A 115 15.51 -1.58 -9.11
CA GLU A 115 16.07 -2.93 -9.10
C GLU A 115 16.32 -3.42 -7.66
N ALA A 116 16.82 -2.57 -6.77
CA ALA A 116 16.97 -2.90 -5.35
C ALA A 116 15.62 -3.16 -4.67
N PHE A 117 14.62 -2.32 -4.94
CA PHE A 117 13.24 -2.47 -4.44
C PHE A 117 12.61 -3.79 -4.91
N LYS A 118 12.72 -4.08 -6.21
CA LYS A 118 12.24 -5.33 -6.82
C LYS A 118 12.94 -6.55 -6.23
N SER A 119 14.25 -6.49 -6.09
CA SER A 119 15.06 -7.55 -5.51
C SER A 119 14.63 -7.86 -4.07
N PHE A 120 14.28 -6.86 -3.30
CA PHE A 120 13.82 -7.03 -1.92
C PHE A 120 12.42 -7.64 -1.84
N TYR A 121 11.43 -7.03 -2.49
CA TYR A 121 10.03 -7.43 -2.32
C TYR A 121 9.60 -8.60 -3.22
N LEU A 122 10.06 -8.65 -4.46
CA LEU A 122 9.61 -9.65 -5.43
C LEU A 122 10.52 -10.88 -5.45
N GLU A 123 11.84 -10.67 -5.36
CA GLU A 123 12.84 -11.75 -5.38
C GLU A 123 13.19 -12.26 -3.97
N ARG A 124 12.74 -11.56 -2.91
CA ARG A 124 12.95 -11.90 -1.50
C ARG A 124 14.42 -11.97 -1.07
N ASN A 125 15.28 -11.19 -1.70
CA ASN A 125 16.67 -11.07 -1.27
C ASN A 125 16.78 -10.23 0.01
N THR A 126 17.82 -10.49 0.82
CA THR A 126 18.08 -9.70 2.02
C THR A 126 18.65 -8.33 1.67
N GLN A 127 18.54 -7.36 2.58
CA GLN A 127 19.12 -6.03 2.36
C GLN A 127 20.63 -6.10 2.27
N GLU A 128 21.26 -7.01 3.00
CA GLU A 128 22.70 -7.28 2.99
C GLU A 128 23.15 -7.80 1.61
N ASP A 129 22.46 -8.79 1.04
CA ASP A 129 22.78 -9.33 -0.28
C ASP A 129 22.63 -8.28 -1.38
N ILE A 130 21.58 -7.47 -1.29
CA ILE A 130 21.33 -6.36 -2.22
C ILE A 130 22.42 -5.30 -2.08
N ALA A 131 22.84 -4.96 -0.86
CA ALA A 131 23.90 -3.99 -0.61
C ALA A 131 25.23 -4.44 -1.22
N VAL A 132 25.58 -5.71 -1.10
CA VAL A 132 26.75 -6.30 -1.76
C VAL A 132 26.65 -6.21 -3.28
N ARG A 133 25.50 -6.55 -3.85
CA ARG A 133 25.25 -6.52 -5.31
C ARG A 133 25.40 -5.11 -5.91
N PHE A 134 24.99 -4.07 -5.18
CA PHE A 134 25.07 -2.66 -5.63
C PHE A 134 26.27 -1.90 -5.09
N ASP A 135 27.22 -2.59 -4.46
CA ASP A 135 28.44 -1.99 -3.87
C ASP A 135 28.10 -0.79 -2.96
N THR A 136 27.17 -1.00 -2.04
CA THR A 136 26.65 0.02 -1.13
C THR A 136 26.41 -0.55 0.28
N THR A 137 25.80 0.23 1.14
CA THR A 137 25.49 -0.17 2.53
C THR A 137 24.03 -0.56 2.72
N ASP A 138 23.74 -1.42 3.69
CA ASP A 138 22.36 -1.79 4.10
C ASP A 138 21.51 -0.57 4.39
N ARG A 139 22.11 0.46 4.99
CA ARG A 139 21.43 1.73 5.28
C ARG A 139 20.97 2.43 4.00
N THR A 140 21.79 2.40 2.96
CA THR A 140 21.44 2.98 1.65
C THR A 140 20.31 2.19 1.00
N ILE A 141 20.39 0.86 1.00
CA ILE A 141 19.33 -0.01 0.46
C ILE A 141 18.02 0.21 1.20
N ARG A 142 18.04 0.24 2.54
CA ARG A 142 16.84 0.51 3.36
C ARG A 142 16.21 1.85 3.03
N ARG A 143 17.03 2.89 2.82
CA ARG A 143 16.54 4.20 2.40
C ARG A 143 15.89 4.16 1.03
N TRP A 144 16.50 3.51 0.04
CA TRP A 144 15.94 3.37 -1.31
C TRP A 144 14.61 2.64 -1.30
N ILE A 145 14.53 1.51 -0.58
CA ILE A 145 13.28 0.75 -0.44
C ILE A 145 12.19 1.61 0.21
N SER A 146 12.54 2.36 1.26
CA SER A 146 11.59 3.24 1.94
C SER A 146 11.10 4.38 1.05
N GLU A 147 12.00 5.03 0.30
CA GLU A 147 11.67 6.09 -0.66
C GLU A 147 10.71 5.57 -1.74
N LEU A 148 10.99 4.41 -2.32
CA LEU A 148 10.15 3.83 -3.36
C LEU A 148 8.81 3.33 -2.82
N THR A 149 8.78 2.81 -1.59
CA THR A 149 7.52 2.43 -0.92
C THR A 149 6.63 3.67 -0.70
N ASP A 150 7.21 4.80 -0.35
CA ASP A 150 6.46 6.06 -0.19
C ASP A 150 5.88 6.55 -1.52
N ILE A 151 6.66 6.52 -2.60
CA ILE A 151 6.18 6.85 -3.96
C ILE A 151 5.09 5.86 -4.40
N LEU A 152 5.30 4.56 -4.20
CA LEU A 152 4.33 3.53 -4.52
C LEU A 152 3.01 3.73 -3.78
N SER A 153 3.05 4.19 -2.53
CA SER A 153 1.85 4.48 -1.74
C SER A 153 0.96 5.53 -2.40
N VAL A 154 1.56 6.51 -3.09
CA VAL A 154 0.82 7.52 -3.87
C VAL A 154 0.14 6.88 -5.08
N TYR A 155 0.81 6.00 -5.80
CA TYR A 155 0.19 5.28 -6.92
C TYR A 155 -0.93 4.33 -6.47
N LEU A 156 -0.78 3.69 -5.30
CA LEU A 156 -1.77 2.76 -4.76
C LEU A 156 -3.02 3.47 -4.19
N PHE A 157 -2.82 4.56 -3.46
CA PHE A 157 -3.87 5.20 -2.64
C PHE A 157 -4.22 6.63 -3.08
N GLY A 158 -3.56 7.14 -4.13
CA GLY A 158 -3.85 8.45 -4.71
C GLY A 158 -3.57 9.61 -3.76
N ALA A 159 -4.40 10.64 -3.85
CA ALA A 159 -4.24 11.89 -3.09
C ALA A 159 -4.22 11.71 -1.56
N ASP A 160 -4.82 10.64 -1.05
CA ASP A 160 -4.81 10.33 0.38
C ASP A 160 -3.41 10.05 0.95
N ALA A 161 -2.47 9.65 0.08
CA ALA A 161 -1.08 9.42 0.45
C ALA A 161 -0.25 10.71 0.52
N ILE A 162 -0.75 11.82 0.00
CA ILE A 162 -0.07 13.10 -0.03
C ILE A 162 -0.58 13.96 1.12
N MET A 163 0.35 14.52 1.92
CA MET A 163 0.00 15.59 2.85
C MET A 163 -0.15 16.88 2.03
N LEU A 164 -1.37 17.36 1.92
CA LEU A 164 -1.64 18.69 1.42
C LEU A 164 -1.38 19.66 2.58
N ASP A 165 -0.39 20.52 2.41
CA ASP A 165 -0.10 21.62 3.35
C ASP A 165 -1.22 22.66 3.31
#